data_f20d81dda5c4cfa813a54ac51349da8a
#
_entry.id   f20d81dda5c4cfa813a54ac51349da8a
#
_cell.length_a   1.000
_cell.length_b   1.000
_cell.length_c   1.000
_cell.angle_alpha   90.00
_cell.angle_beta   90.00
_cell.angle_gamma   90.00
#
_symmetry.space_group_name_H-M   'P 1'
#
loop_
_entity.id
_entity.type
_entity.pdbx_description
1 polymer ?
#
loop_
_entity_poly.entity_id
_entity_poly.type
_entity_poly.pdbx_seq_one_letter_code
_entity_poly.pdbx_strand_id
1 'polypeptide(L)'
;MGELAILRGDKNDEVYNRDNENIIKRLSYCCNKKPDLEIFKGEDRLTYREFWKKINDFASFLQEIETFDREAPVVLSLHSRASRYIALYGVLASGGYYLPIEPEPNNSVRIIDIINKSGTKIAFVSKEIKDLIQDEVAGDIRLICIDEIDLKESDKNCIHDDFASDKPAYMIYTSGSTGQPKGVIVPHRAIINMIVSLEDKFELAPTDIGISFTSFSFDACGCDIYTFLLNMIPIVTIDERTKYVQDLEKLNKFCLDNRVTILLLPTVLAEKFAGMENDCLRILYFGGEKFCKNIKTSYKLFNCYGLTETGILNTYYEINGDEKEIPLGEPIYNTEIAIADEETNIVELGLEGEILILGDSLALGYKDDPKKTEDRFVRLESLGGQRAYKTGDIGYIGEDLNLYYKGRMDKQVKISGYRIELGEIKFKSQELAGIDMSIPMVIRDEDRSILVNFCLCNGDFDENKLRKDLEKVLPFYMVPMYNVQIEDIPYTINGKIDYQILENKFYEMRKSLLSEGVDIMSDDLIDHLKNYMSNIIGIDKAMIGKESNFFELGGDSLKALKLKFNIKDFLGIDIKISNIYDNFTLDNIVNLIRGEIV
;
A
#
# COMPACT_ATOMS: atom_id res chain seq x y z
N MET A 1 -41.71 -6.13 -8.93
CA MET A 1 -40.41 -6.44 -8.39
C MET A 1 -39.49 -5.38 -8.95
N GLY A 2 -38.82 -4.62 -8.12
CA GLY A 2 -37.82 -3.63 -8.55
C GLY A 2 -36.63 -4.31 -9.23
N GLU A 3 -35.85 -3.57 -9.96
CA GLU A 3 -34.61 -4.04 -10.57
C GLU A 3 -33.57 -4.29 -9.46
N LEU A 4 -32.90 -5.45 -9.48
CA LEU A 4 -31.89 -5.79 -8.47
C LEU A 4 -30.62 -4.96 -8.66
N ALA A 5 -29.99 -4.56 -7.57
CA ALA A 5 -28.75 -3.78 -7.54
C ALA A 5 -27.53 -4.65 -7.89
N ILE A 6 -27.37 -4.94 -9.18
CA ILE A 6 -26.27 -5.73 -9.74
C ILE A 6 -25.68 -5.02 -10.95
N LEU A 7 -24.36 -4.74 -10.91
CA LEU A 7 -23.58 -4.34 -12.08
C LEU A 7 -22.78 -5.53 -12.60
N ARG A 8 -22.71 -5.69 -13.90
CA ARG A 8 -21.93 -6.73 -14.55
C ARG A 8 -20.95 -6.14 -15.52
N GLY A 9 -19.67 -6.44 -15.30
CA GLY A 9 -18.63 -6.18 -16.29
C GLY A 9 -18.85 -7.05 -17.53
N ASP A 10 -18.40 -6.56 -18.67
CA ASP A 10 -18.46 -7.30 -19.91
C ASP A 10 -17.73 -8.65 -19.78
N LYS A 11 -18.23 -9.66 -20.48
CA LYS A 11 -17.51 -10.93 -20.60
C LYS A 11 -16.50 -10.83 -21.72
N ASN A 12 -15.28 -11.24 -21.44
CA ASN A 12 -14.18 -11.22 -22.39
C ASN A 12 -13.57 -12.61 -22.59
N ASP A 13 -14.38 -13.56 -23.05
CA ASP A 13 -13.94 -14.94 -23.30
C ASP A 13 -13.10 -15.07 -24.58
N GLU A 14 -13.21 -14.11 -25.52
CA GLU A 14 -12.47 -14.13 -26.80
C GLU A 14 -11.00 -13.69 -26.63
N VAL A 15 -10.76 -12.75 -25.73
CA VAL A 15 -9.41 -12.20 -25.44
C VAL A 15 -8.74 -12.95 -24.30
N TYR A 16 -9.53 -13.53 -23.40
CA TYR A 16 -9.08 -14.20 -22.20
C TYR A 16 -9.51 -15.68 -22.20
N ASN A 17 -8.57 -16.58 -22.47
CA ASN A 17 -8.81 -18.01 -22.33
C ASN A 17 -8.68 -18.41 -20.85
N ARG A 18 -9.79 -18.38 -20.13
CA ARG A 18 -9.94 -18.53 -18.69
C ARG A 18 -9.18 -19.73 -18.09
N ASP A 19 -9.11 -20.84 -18.81
CA ASP A 19 -8.58 -22.10 -18.28
C ASP A 19 -7.07 -22.25 -18.53
N ASN A 20 -6.51 -21.54 -19.50
CA ASN A 20 -5.15 -21.75 -19.97
C ASN A 20 -4.24 -20.52 -19.89
N GLU A 21 -4.77 -19.33 -19.64
CA GLU A 21 -3.95 -18.11 -19.56
C GLU A 21 -3.40 -17.93 -18.16
N ASN A 22 -2.12 -17.68 -18.05
CA ASN A 22 -1.45 -17.32 -16.80
C ASN A 22 -0.37 -16.27 -17.06
N ILE A 23 0.15 -15.65 -15.98
CA ILE A 23 1.14 -14.58 -16.06
C ILE A 23 2.36 -14.97 -16.89
N ILE A 24 2.83 -16.20 -16.78
CA ILE A 24 4.06 -16.66 -17.47
C ILE A 24 3.80 -16.92 -18.96
N LYS A 25 2.66 -17.50 -19.34
CA LYS A 25 2.25 -17.62 -20.76
C LYS A 25 2.16 -16.26 -21.42
N ARG A 26 1.51 -15.28 -20.76
CA ARG A 26 1.39 -13.93 -21.29
C ARG A 26 2.76 -13.25 -21.43
N LEU A 27 3.63 -13.41 -20.43
CA LEU A 27 5.01 -12.90 -20.53
C LEU A 27 5.78 -13.56 -21.68
N SER A 28 5.66 -14.88 -21.83
CA SER A 28 6.27 -15.63 -22.95
C SER A 28 5.80 -15.07 -24.30
N TYR A 29 4.51 -14.80 -24.43
CA TYR A 29 3.98 -14.15 -25.65
C TYR A 29 4.63 -12.79 -25.91
N CYS A 30 4.76 -11.93 -24.89
CA CYS A 30 5.42 -10.62 -25.01
C CYS A 30 6.89 -10.74 -25.41
N CYS A 31 7.63 -11.65 -24.78
CA CYS A 31 9.04 -11.94 -25.08
C CYS A 31 9.25 -12.41 -26.52
N ASN A 32 8.35 -13.25 -27.04
CA ASN A 32 8.41 -13.74 -28.40
C ASN A 32 8.02 -12.67 -29.42
N LYS A 33 7.03 -11.82 -29.11
CA LYS A 33 6.51 -10.79 -30.01
C LYS A 33 7.44 -9.59 -30.12
N LYS A 34 8.11 -9.18 -29.05
CA LYS A 34 8.98 -8.00 -28.98
C LYS A 34 10.27 -8.29 -28.20
N PRO A 35 11.09 -9.27 -28.63
CA PRO A 35 12.27 -9.72 -27.86
C PRO A 35 13.29 -8.61 -27.58
N ASP A 36 13.44 -7.68 -28.49
CA ASP A 36 14.46 -6.62 -28.42
C ASP A 36 13.90 -5.29 -27.86
N LEU A 37 12.63 -5.28 -27.44
CA LEU A 37 12.05 -4.12 -26.75
C LEU A 37 12.65 -4.00 -25.35
N GLU A 38 13.18 -2.82 -25.05
CA GLU A 38 13.69 -2.46 -23.72
C GLU A 38 12.52 -2.34 -22.73
N ILE A 39 12.55 -3.12 -21.65
CA ILE A 39 11.47 -3.19 -20.65
C ILE A 39 11.72 -2.27 -19.45
N PHE A 40 13.00 -2.08 -19.06
CA PHE A 40 13.39 -1.12 -18.03
C PHE A 40 14.20 0.00 -18.63
N LYS A 41 13.83 1.23 -18.30
CA LYS A 41 14.56 2.45 -18.70
C LYS A 41 15.38 2.94 -17.51
N GLY A 42 16.59 3.44 -17.78
CA GLY A 42 17.50 3.94 -16.75
C GLY A 42 18.73 3.04 -16.57
N GLU A 43 19.16 2.85 -15.32
CA GLU A 43 20.39 2.09 -15.01
C GLU A 43 20.22 0.57 -15.20
N ASP A 44 19.03 0.05 -14.98
CA ASP A 44 18.70 -1.38 -15.05
C ASP A 44 18.20 -1.83 -16.43
N ARG A 45 18.76 -1.31 -17.51
CA ARG A 45 18.30 -1.62 -18.88
C ARG A 45 18.33 -3.11 -19.17
N LEU A 46 17.16 -3.65 -19.53
CA LEU A 46 16.99 -5.04 -19.99
C LEU A 46 15.99 -5.07 -21.13
N THR A 47 16.25 -5.89 -22.14
CA THR A 47 15.28 -6.27 -23.17
C THR A 47 14.42 -7.45 -22.69
N TYR A 48 13.28 -7.72 -23.35
CA TYR A 48 12.48 -8.93 -23.06
C TYR A 48 13.30 -10.21 -23.22
N ARG A 49 14.19 -10.30 -24.20
CA ARG A 49 15.08 -11.46 -24.42
C ARG A 49 16.00 -11.68 -23.22
N GLU A 50 16.66 -10.62 -22.76
CA GLU A 50 17.58 -10.69 -21.62
C GLU A 50 16.83 -10.99 -20.31
N PHE A 51 15.68 -10.37 -20.13
CA PHE A 51 14.84 -10.60 -18.98
C PHE A 51 14.34 -12.05 -18.91
N TRP A 52 13.85 -12.59 -20.03
CA TRP A 52 13.42 -14.00 -20.12
C TRP A 52 14.54 -14.97 -19.80
N LYS A 53 15.75 -14.70 -20.30
CA LYS A 53 16.93 -15.51 -19.98
C LYS A 53 17.22 -15.47 -18.49
N LYS A 54 17.25 -14.31 -17.86
CA LYS A 54 17.50 -14.15 -16.42
C LYS A 54 16.40 -14.81 -15.58
N ILE A 55 15.15 -14.78 -16.01
CA ILE A 55 14.05 -15.51 -15.38
C ILE A 55 14.28 -17.02 -15.45
N ASN A 56 14.69 -17.53 -16.61
CA ASN A 56 15.01 -18.95 -16.78
C ASN A 56 16.18 -19.38 -15.88
N ASP A 57 17.23 -18.56 -15.81
CA ASP A 57 18.40 -18.84 -14.96
C ASP A 57 18.02 -18.83 -13.48
N PHE A 58 17.16 -17.90 -13.04
CA PHE A 58 16.64 -17.87 -11.68
C PHE A 58 15.72 -19.07 -11.39
N ALA A 59 14.84 -19.43 -12.33
CA ALA A 59 13.97 -20.60 -12.19
C ALA A 59 14.79 -21.89 -12.10
N SER A 60 15.86 -22.03 -12.88
CA SER A 60 16.82 -23.14 -12.79
C SER A 60 17.46 -23.20 -11.40
N PHE A 61 17.98 -22.08 -10.92
CA PHE A 61 18.59 -21.99 -9.60
C PHE A 61 17.58 -22.36 -8.48
N LEU A 62 16.36 -21.84 -8.55
CA LEU A 62 15.33 -22.12 -7.54
C LEU A 62 14.93 -23.59 -7.51
N GLN A 63 14.80 -24.25 -8.67
CA GLN A 63 14.43 -25.67 -8.78
C GLN A 63 15.56 -26.62 -8.31
N GLU A 64 16.81 -26.18 -8.26
CA GLU A 64 17.93 -26.93 -7.70
C GLU A 64 17.95 -26.90 -6.15
N ILE A 65 17.17 -26.01 -5.53
CA ILE A 65 17.09 -25.93 -4.08
C ILE A 65 16.17 -27.05 -3.56
N GLU A 66 16.73 -27.98 -2.81
CA GLU A 66 16.01 -29.16 -2.29
C GLU A 66 14.74 -28.81 -1.49
N THR A 67 14.74 -27.68 -0.80
CA THR A 67 13.60 -27.20 0.01
C THR A 67 12.55 -26.43 -0.79
N PHE A 68 12.74 -26.26 -2.11
CA PHE A 68 11.75 -25.56 -2.93
C PHE A 68 10.45 -26.35 -3.05
N ASP A 69 9.38 -25.74 -2.62
CA ASP A 69 8.02 -26.28 -2.64
C ASP A 69 7.09 -25.30 -3.35
N ARG A 70 6.43 -25.77 -4.42
CA ARG A 70 5.49 -24.93 -5.20
C ARG A 70 4.22 -24.57 -4.44
N GLU A 71 3.88 -25.33 -3.41
CA GLU A 71 2.70 -25.08 -2.58
C GLU A 71 3.02 -24.18 -1.36
N ALA A 72 4.29 -23.80 -1.19
CA ALA A 72 4.74 -22.84 -0.18
C ALA A 72 5.14 -21.51 -0.83
N PRO A 73 4.86 -20.36 -0.21
CA PRO A 73 5.30 -19.07 -0.74
C PRO A 73 6.82 -18.94 -0.71
N VAL A 74 7.38 -18.27 -1.71
CA VAL A 74 8.77 -17.83 -1.67
C VAL A 74 8.80 -16.37 -1.24
N VAL A 75 9.43 -16.08 -0.11
CA VAL A 75 9.55 -14.70 0.37
C VAL A 75 10.55 -13.92 -0.46
N LEU A 76 10.18 -12.70 -0.83
CA LEU A 76 11.03 -11.75 -1.54
C LEU A 76 11.10 -10.43 -0.75
N SER A 77 12.26 -10.15 -0.12
CA SER A 77 12.53 -8.90 0.60
C SER A 77 13.78 -8.24 0.03
N LEU A 78 13.61 -7.51 -1.09
CA LEU A 78 14.69 -7.07 -1.98
C LEU A 78 14.63 -5.56 -2.24
N HIS A 79 15.77 -4.88 -2.15
CA HIS A 79 15.91 -3.46 -2.47
C HIS A 79 16.03 -3.18 -3.98
N SER A 80 16.88 -3.93 -4.68
CA SER A 80 17.14 -3.72 -6.11
C SER A 80 15.91 -4.08 -6.95
N ARG A 81 15.55 -3.22 -7.88
CA ARG A 81 14.34 -3.38 -8.67
C ARG A 81 14.45 -4.40 -9.78
N ALA A 82 15.54 -4.43 -10.54
CA ALA A 82 15.73 -5.43 -11.59
C ALA A 82 15.82 -6.83 -11.00
N SER A 83 16.60 -7.05 -9.93
CA SER A 83 16.69 -8.33 -9.24
C SER A 83 15.35 -8.74 -8.61
N ARG A 84 14.56 -7.79 -8.10
CA ARG A 84 13.22 -8.00 -7.58
C ARG A 84 12.29 -8.56 -8.65
N TYR A 85 12.24 -7.96 -9.85
CA TYR A 85 11.42 -8.44 -10.96
C TYR A 85 11.88 -9.79 -11.49
N ILE A 86 13.20 -10.00 -11.63
CA ILE A 86 13.76 -11.27 -12.04
C ILE A 86 13.38 -12.38 -11.05
N ALA A 87 13.52 -12.12 -9.75
CA ALA A 87 13.16 -13.08 -8.70
C ALA A 87 11.65 -13.37 -8.70
N LEU A 88 10.80 -12.32 -8.77
CA LEU A 88 9.34 -12.46 -8.81
C LEU A 88 8.90 -13.36 -9.97
N TYR A 89 9.28 -12.99 -11.20
CA TYR A 89 8.88 -13.76 -12.38
C TYR A 89 9.59 -15.12 -12.44
N GLY A 90 10.79 -15.25 -11.89
CA GLY A 90 11.48 -16.52 -11.76
C GLY A 90 10.79 -17.51 -10.81
N VAL A 91 10.24 -17.02 -9.70
CA VAL A 91 9.38 -17.83 -8.81
C VAL A 91 8.13 -18.28 -9.55
N LEU A 92 7.43 -17.39 -10.24
CA LEU A 92 6.24 -17.72 -11.02
C LEU A 92 6.57 -18.72 -12.15
N ALA A 93 7.70 -18.52 -12.83
CA ALA A 93 8.17 -19.39 -13.90
C ALA A 93 8.59 -20.79 -13.39
N SER A 94 8.90 -20.93 -12.11
CA SER A 94 9.13 -22.21 -11.46
C SER A 94 7.83 -22.94 -11.10
N GLY A 95 6.67 -22.33 -11.32
CA GLY A 95 5.35 -22.85 -10.93
C GLY A 95 5.02 -22.61 -9.45
N GLY A 96 5.80 -21.79 -8.74
CA GLY A 96 5.56 -21.34 -7.37
C GLY A 96 4.81 -20.01 -7.30
N TYR A 97 4.64 -19.49 -6.09
CA TYR A 97 4.08 -18.17 -5.85
C TYR A 97 4.93 -17.41 -4.82
N TYR A 98 4.89 -16.07 -4.85
CA TYR A 98 5.77 -15.26 -4.00
C TYR A 98 5.00 -14.52 -2.90
N LEU A 99 5.74 -14.12 -1.87
CA LEU A 99 5.31 -13.24 -0.79
C LEU A 99 6.25 -12.04 -0.74
N PRO A 100 5.80 -10.85 -1.18
CA PRO A 100 6.61 -9.65 -1.14
C PRO A 100 6.61 -9.05 0.27
N ILE A 101 7.79 -8.68 0.76
CA ILE A 101 7.97 -7.94 2.02
C ILE A 101 8.87 -6.74 1.72
N GLU A 102 8.48 -5.54 2.18
CA GLU A 102 9.33 -4.37 2.05
C GLU A 102 10.58 -4.54 2.93
N PRO A 103 11.79 -4.35 2.38
CA PRO A 103 13.04 -4.54 3.13
C PRO A 103 13.34 -3.30 4.00
N GLU A 104 12.58 -3.14 5.08
CA GLU A 104 12.72 -2.03 6.03
C GLU A 104 13.48 -2.51 7.29
N PRO A 105 14.75 -2.12 7.51
CA PRO A 105 15.53 -2.58 8.65
C PRO A 105 14.87 -2.30 10.00
N ASN A 106 14.18 -1.18 10.13
CA ASN A 106 13.46 -0.79 11.35
C ASN A 106 12.27 -1.71 11.69
N ASN A 107 11.80 -2.49 10.71
CA ASN A 107 10.69 -3.44 10.83
C ASN A 107 11.15 -4.91 10.88
N SER A 108 12.40 -5.17 11.28
CA SER A 108 12.99 -6.53 11.31
C SER A 108 12.12 -7.54 12.08
N VAL A 109 11.58 -7.15 13.23
CA VAL A 109 10.68 -8.03 14.03
C VAL A 109 9.44 -8.45 13.25
N ARG A 110 8.82 -7.52 12.48
CA ARG A 110 7.67 -7.83 11.62
C ARG A 110 8.07 -8.72 10.45
N ILE A 111 9.24 -8.47 9.84
CA ILE A 111 9.76 -9.31 8.76
C ILE A 111 9.94 -10.75 9.26
N ILE A 112 10.55 -10.94 10.43
CA ILE A 112 10.74 -12.24 11.09
C ILE A 112 9.39 -12.90 11.36
N ASP A 113 8.43 -12.17 11.94
CA ASP A 113 7.10 -12.70 12.27
C ASP A 113 6.35 -13.19 11.02
N ILE A 114 6.36 -12.41 9.93
CA ILE A 114 5.76 -12.79 8.66
C ILE A 114 6.47 -14.00 8.06
N ILE A 115 7.80 -14.02 8.00
CA ILE A 115 8.57 -15.15 7.47
C ILE A 115 8.22 -16.42 8.23
N ASN A 116 8.28 -16.40 9.56
CA ASN A 116 8.06 -17.57 10.41
C ASN A 116 6.60 -18.09 10.34
N LYS A 117 5.62 -17.21 10.11
CA LYS A 117 4.19 -17.56 10.04
C LYS A 117 3.68 -17.87 8.63
N SER A 118 4.42 -17.49 7.58
CA SER A 118 3.95 -17.61 6.19
C SER A 118 3.91 -19.04 5.66
N GLY A 119 4.60 -19.98 6.31
CA GLY A 119 4.82 -21.32 5.80
C GLY A 119 5.87 -21.37 4.69
N THR A 120 6.64 -20.30 4.48
CA THR A 120 7.76 -20.29 3.52
C THR A 120 8.84 -21.31 3.90
N LYS A 121 9.52 -21.82 2.88
CA LYS A 121 10.75 -22.63 3.03
C LYS A 121 11.98 -21.89 2.55
N ILE A 122 11.78 -20.84 1.76
CA ILE A 122 12.85 -20.06 1.13
C ILE A 122 12.51 -18.58 1.20
N ALA A 123 13.47 -17.77 1.65
CA ALA A 123 13.39 -16.33 1.64
C ALA A 123 14.62 -15.73 0.94
N PHE A 124 14.38 -14.99 -0.15
CA PHE A 124 15.40 -14.15 -0.77
C PHE A 124 15.36 -12.78 -0.14
N VAL A 125 16.48 -12.34 0.39
CA VAL A 125 16.61 -11.08 1.12
C VAL A 125 17.85 -10.31 0.64
N SER A 126 17.87 -8.99 0.84
CA SER A 126 19.08 -8.20 0.68
C SER A 126 20.09 -8.53 1.79
N LYS A 127 21.36 -8.19 1.58
CA LYS A 127 22.41 -8.46 2.56
C LYS A 127 22.11 -7.79 3.90
N GLU A 128 21.68 -6.53 3.88
CA GLU A 128 21.32 -5.77 5.07
C GLU A 128 20.23 -6.46 5.91
N ILE A 129 19.17 -6.93 5.24
CA ILE A 129 18.07 -7.64 5.91
C ILE A 129 18.56 -8.98 6.45
N LYS A 130 19.36 -9.75 5.69
CA LYS A 130 19.91 -11.04 6.13
C LYS A 130 20.67 -10.88 7.43
N ASP A 131 21.58 -9.90 7.50
CA ASP A 131 22.42 -9.66 8.67
C ASP A 131 21.60 -9.32 9.94
N LEU A 132 20.40 -8.71 9.75
CA LEU A 132 19.51 -8.36 10.84
C LEU A 132 18.62 -9.50 11.36
N ILE A 133 18.23 -10.46 10.49
CA ILE A 133 17.18 -11.43 10.84
C ILE A 133 17.65 -12.87 10.95
N GLN A 134 18.87 -13.22 10.49
CA GLN A 134 19.33 -14.59 10.35
C GLN A 134 19.31 -15.42 11.64
N ASP A 135 19.50 -14.81 12.79
CA ASP A 135 19.55 -15.50 14.09
C ASP A 135 18.16 -15.77 14.69
N GLU A 136 17.11 -15.11 14.17
CA GLU A 136 15.74 -15.17 14.71
C GLU A 136 14.74 -15.85 13.75
N VAL A 137 15.14 -16.12 12.52
CA VAL A 137 14.32 -16.88 11.56
C VAL A 137 14.44 -18.37 11.86
N ALA A 138 13.32 -19.10 11.77
CA ALA A 138 13.25 -20.52 12.05
C ALA A 138 14.27 -21.32 11.20
N GLY A 139 15.01 -22.26 11.83
CA GLY A 139 16.15 -22.94 11.22
C GLY A 139 15.81 -23.87 10.05
N ASP A 140 14.54 -24.14 9.78
CA ASP A 140 14.06 -24.89 8.61
C ASP A 140 13.80 -23.98 7.38
N ILE A 141 13.93 -22.66 7.54
CA ILE A 141 13.77 -21.69 6.46
C ILE A 141 15.14 -21.30 5.90
N ARG A 142 15.32 -21.49 4.61
CA ARG A 142 16.57 -21.12 3.93
C ARG A 142 16.60 -19.65 3.56
N LEU A 143 17.39 -18.85 4.29
CA LEU A 143 17.66 -17.44 3.96
C LEU A 143 18.76 -17.34 2.89
N ILE A 144 18.47 -16.71 1.76
CA ILE A 144 19.39 -16.54 0.64
C ILE A 144 19.56 -15.04 0.37
N CYS A 145 20.82 -14.59 0.43
CA CYS A 145 21.15 -13.23 0.01
C CYS A 145 21.16 -13.15 -1.51
N ILE A 146 20.29 -12.32 -2.10
CA ILE A 146 20.20 -12.17 -3.55
C ILE A 146 21.49 -11.63 -4.16
N ASP A 147 22.18 -10.76 -3.43
CA ASP A 147 23.42 -10.10 -3.89
C ASP A 147 24.63 -11.05 -3.91
N GLU A 148 24.52 -12.21 -3.25
CA GLU A 148 25.56 -13.24 -3.18
C GLU A 148 25.34 -14.39 -4.17
N ILE A 149 24.25 -14.35 -4.95
CA ILE A 149 23.93 -15.41 -5.91
C ILE A 149 24.66 -15.17 -7.23
N ASP A 150 25.48 -16.10 -7.64
CA ASP A 150 25.98 -16.20 -9.01
C ASP A 150 25.01 -17.05 -9.83
N LEU A 151 24.05 -16.38 -10.51
CA LEU A 151 23.10 -17.05 -11.40
C LEU A 151 23.87 -17.58 -12.63
N LYS A 152 24.10 -18.88 -12.67
CA LYS A 152 24.71 -19.52 -13.84
C LYS A 152 23.70 -19.56 -14.98
N GLU A 153 24.21 -19.33 -16.19
CA GLU A 153 23.42 -19.50 -17.40
C GLU A 153 22.95 -20.97 -17.51
N SER A 154 21.64 -21.13 -17.65
CA SER A 154 21.06 -22.45 -17.82
C SER A 154 20.78 -22.72 -19.29
N ASP A 155 21.38 -23.79 -19.83
CA ASP A 155 21.07 -24.29 -21.19
C ASP A 155 19.73 -25.04 -21.26
N LYS A 156 19.11 -25.32 -20.10
CA LYS A 156 17.82 -26.01 -20.01
C LYS A 156 16.68 -24.99 -19.94
N ASN A 157 15.57 -25.32 -20.57
CA ASN A 157 14.33 -24.59 -20.32
C ASN A 157 13.75 -25.07 -18.97
N CYS A 158 13.87 -24.22 -17.96
CA CYS A 158 13.35 -24.44 -16.61
C CYS A 158 12.03 -23.73 -16.34
N ILE A 159 11.48 -23.08 -17.37
CA ILE A 159 10.22 -22.35 -17.26
C ILE A 159 9.06 -23.32 -17.30
N HIS A 160 8.24 -23.24 -16.28
CA HIS A 160 6.98 -23.95 -16.15
C HIS A 160 5.84 -22.98 -16.38
N ASP A 161 5.16 -23.07 -17.51
CA ASP A 161 4.06 -22.17 -17.92
C ASP A 161 2.75 -22.91 -18.21
N ASP A 162 2.76 -24.24 -18.16
CA ASP A 162 1.57 -25.06 -18.40
C ASP A 162 0.89 -25.46 -17.08
N PHE A 163 0.16 -24.51 -16.50
CA PHE A 163 -0.65 -24.72 -15.31
C PHE A 163 -1.92 -23.87 -15.35
N ALA A 164 -2.93 -24.30 -14.59
CA ALA A 164 -4.23 -23.65 -14.54
C ALA A 164 -4.16 -22.24 -13.96
N SER A 165 -5.00 -21.34 -14.45
CA SER A 165 -5.04 -19.93 -14.06
C SER A 165 -5.49 -19.68 -12.61
N ASP A 166 -6.07 -20.66 -11.95
CA ASP A 166 -6.50 -20.61 -10.55
C ASP A 166 -5.38 -20.96 -9.54
N LYS A 167 -4.18 -21.32 -10.03
CA LYS A 167 -3.01 -21.48 -9.14
C LYS A 167 -2.63 -20.14 -8.51
N PRO A 168 -2.07 -20.16 -7.26
CA PRO A 168 -1.57 -18.96 -6.60
C PRO A 168 -0.52 -18.22 -7.44
N ALA A 169 -0.66 -16.91 -7.56
CA ALA A 169 0.37 -16.04 -8.14
C ALA A 169 1.20 -15.36 -7.03
N TYR A 170 0.52 -14.84 -6.02
CA TYR A 170 1.20 -14.25 -4.87
C TYR A 170 0.35 -14.37 -3.60
N MET A 171 1.01 -14.13 -2.47
CA MET A 171 0.37 -13.92 -1.19
C MET A 171 0.79 -12.56 -0.63
N ILE A 172 -0.14 -11.78 -0.11
CA ILE A 172 0.16 -10.51 0.57
C ILE A 172 -0.46 -10.53 1.96
N TYR A 173 0.33 -10.11 2.95
CA TYR A 173 -0.16 -9.90 4.31
C TYR A 173 -0.83 -8.55 4.44
N THR A 174 -2.12 -8.58 4.78
CA THR A 174 -2.90 -7.38 5.11
C THR A 174 -3.16 -7.32 6.60
N SER A 175 -3.43 -6.12 7.14
CA SER A 175 -3.86 -5.96 8.53
C SER A 175 -5.13 -6.76 8.80
N GLY A 176 -5.22 -7.36 9.98
CA GLY A 176 -6.34 -8.20 10.37
C GLY A 176 -7.21 -7.57 11.46
N SER A 177 -8.55 -7.67 11.33
CA SER A 177 -9.51 -7.16 12.32
C SER A 177 -9.33 -7.75 13.74
N THR A 178 -8.67 -8.90 13.84
CA THR A 178 -8.36 -9.58 15.11
C THR A 178 -6.99 -9.18 15.70
N GLY A 179 -6.30 -8.20 15.09
CA GLY A 179 -4.98 -7.75 15.52
C GLY A 179 -3.80 -8.59 15.00
N GLN A 180 -4.07 -9.67 14.24
CA GLN A 180 -3.05 -10.46 13.59
C GLN A 180 -3.10 -10.25 12.07
N PRO A 181 -1.95 -10.05 11.39
CA PRO A 181 -1.90 -9.98 9.94
C PRO A 181 -2.43 -11.26 9.29
N LYS A 182 -3.11 -11.11 8.16
CA LYS A 182 -3.68 -12.22 7.39
C LYS A 182 -3.07 -12.30 6.00
N GLY A 183 -2.64 -13.48 5.57
CA GLY A 183 -2.10 -13.72 4.22
C GLY A 183 -3.23 -13.96 3.22
N VAL A 184 -3.42 -13.06 2.25
CA VAL A 184 -4.39 -13.20 1.16
C VAL A 184 -3.71 -13.86 -0.03
N ILE A 185 -4.26 -14.98 -0.52
CA ILE A 185 -3.70 -15.73 -1.66
C ILE A 185 -4.46 -15.35 -2.93
N VAL A 186 -3.76 -14.75 -3.89
CA VAL A 186 -4.33 -14.25 -5.14
C VAL A 186 -3.90 -15.14 -6.31
N PRO A 187 -4.85 -15.64 -7.13
CA PRO A 187 -4.54 -16.52 -8.26
C PRO A 187 -4.12 -15.74 -9.51
N HIS A 188 -3.46 -16.42 -10.44
CA HIS A 188 -3.07 -15.86 -11.74
C HIS A 188 -4.26 -15.27 -12.51
N ARG A 189 -5.44 -15.92 -12.49
CA ARG A 189 -6.62 -15.45 -13.24
C ARG A 189 -7.07 -14.05 -12.82
N ALA A 190 -6.98 -13.73 -11.51
CA ALA A 190 -7.38 -12.41 -11.01
C ALA A 190 -6.50 -11.30 -11.60
N ILE A 191 -5.21 -11.57 -11.72
CA ILE A 191 -4.23 -10.63 -12.28
C ILE A 191 -4.40 -10.50 -13.80
N ILE A 192 -4.58 -11.62 -14.52
CA ILE A 192 -4.80 -11.58 -15.98
C ILE A 192 -6.11 -10.84 -16.30
N ASN A 193 -7.17 -11.08 -15.53
CA ASN A 193 -8.44 -10.37 -15.71
C ASN A 193 -8.26 -8.84 -15.57
N MET A 194 -7.54 -8.40 -14.56
CA MET A 194 -7.21 -6.98 -14.36
C MET A 194 -6.40 -6.43 -15.54
N ILE A 195 -5.34 -7.12 -15.97
CA ILE A 195 -4.43 -6.66 -17.03
C ILE A 195 -5.18 -6.46 -18.34
N VAL A 196 -5.99 -7.45 -18.75
CA VAL A 196 -6.79 -7.39 -19.98
C VAL A 196 -7.81 -6.27 -19.90
N SER A 197 -8.42 -6.06 -18.74
CA SER A 197 -9.37 -4.97 -18.52
C SER A 197 -8.70 -3.60 -18.65
N LEU A 198 -7.54 -3.41 -18.03
CA LEU A 198 -6.80 -2.14 -18.10
C LEU A 198 -6.26 -1.88 -19.52
N GLU A 199 -5.80 -2.93 -20.23
CA GLU A 199 -5.37 -2.82 -21.62
C GLU A 199 -6.42 -2.16 -22.49
N ASP A 200 -7.67 -2.62 -22.40
CA ASP A 200 -8.80 -2.13 -23.18
C ASP A 200 -9.35 -0.80 -22.64
N LYS A 201 -9.75 -0.78 -21.35
CA LYS A 201 -10.45 0.36 -20.75
C LYS A 201 -9.59 1.62 -20.64
N PHE A 202 -8.29 1.47 -20.50
CA PHE A 202 -7.34 2.58 -20.50
C PHE A 202 -6.70 2.82 -21.87
N GLU A 203 -7.11 2.06 -22.89
CA GLU A 203 -6.58 2.16 -24.25
C GLU A 203 -5.04 2.16 -24.25
N LEU A 204 -4.46 1.16 -23.56
CA LEU A 204 -3.01 1.07 -23.40
C LEU A 204 -2.34 0.85 -24.76
N ALA A 205 -1.27 1.58 -25.04
CA ALA A 205 -0.58 1.56 -26.32
C ALA A 205 0.90 1.20 -26.16
N PRO A 206 1.54 0.55 -27.16
CA PRO A 206 2.96 0.24 -27.14
C PRO A 206 3.89 1.47 -27.09
N THR A 207 3.33 2.66 -27.31
CA THR A 207 4.02 3.95 -27.20
C THR A 207 4.01 4.50 -25.79
N ASP A 208 3.23 3.90 -24.88
CA ASP A 208 3.17 4.30 -23.49
C ASP A 208 4.48 3.99 -22.76
N ILE A 209 4.69 4.73 -21.68
CA ILE A 209 5.80 4.53 -20.75
C ILE A 209 5.19 4.57 -19.36
N GLY A 210 5.29 3.45 -18.66
CA GLY A 210 4.86 3.33 -17.28
C GLY A 210 5.96 3.69 -16.29
N ILE A 211 5.56 3.88 -15.04
CA ILE A 211 6.49 4.08 -13.93
C ILE A 211 6.16 3.12 -12.80
N SER A 212 7.16 2.48 -12.21
CA SER A 212 6.98 1.67 -11.02
C SER A 212 7.16 2.54 -9.78
N PHE A 213 6.03 3.00 -9.24
CA PHE A 213 6.00 3.91 -8.10
C PHE A 213 5.46 3.27 -6.82
N THR A 214 4.58 2.28 -6.92
CA THR A 214 3.92 1.66 -5.77
C THR A 214 4.89 0.78 -4.96
N SER A 215 4.73 0.75 -3.61
CA SER A 215 5.53 -0.13 -2.76
C SER A 215 5.28 -1.60 -3.07
N PHE A 216 6.33 -2.41 -3.04
CA PHE A 216 6.29 -3.83 -3.41
C PHE A 216 5.43 -4.69 -2.48
N SER A 217 5.31 -4.31 -1.21
CA SER A 217 4.50 -5.01 -0.22
C SER A 217 2.99 -4.75 -0.33
N PHE A 218 2.56 -3.88 -1.25
CA PHE A 218 1.16 -3.60 -1.55
C PHE A 218 0.72 -4.26 -2.85
N ASP A 219 -0.49 -4.80 -2.86
CA ASP A 219 -1.09 -5.40 -4.05
C ASP A 219 -1.19 -4.45 -5.24
N ALA A 220 -1.44 -3.16 -4.98
CA ALA A 220 -1.47 -2.12 -6.02
C ALA A 220 -0.18 -2.04 -6.85
N CYS A 221 0.97 -2.53 -6.34
CA CYS A 221 2.19 -2.65 -7.16
C CYS A 221 1.99 -3.58 -8.36
N GLY A 222 1.03 -4.51 -8.29
CA GLY A 222 0.66 -5.36 -9.41
C GLY A 222 0.16 -4.58 -10.62
N CYS A 223 -0.49 -3.44 -10.40
CA CYS A 223 -0.87 -2.53 -11.50
C CYS A 223 0.35 -1.95 -12.21
N ASP A 224 1.45 -1.66 -11.49
CA ASP A 224 2.69 -1.20 -12.11
C ASP A 224 3.47 -2.34 -12.77
N ILE A 225 3.57 -3.49 -12.08
CA ILE A 225 4.45 -4.60 -12.45
C ILE A 225 3.86 -5.40 -13.61
N TYR A 226 2.60 -5.82 -13.46
CA TYR A 226 1.99 -6.74 -14.41
C TYR A 226 1.42 -6.00 -15.61
N THR A 227 0.70 -4.89 -15.38
CA THR A 227 0.02 -4.16 -16.47
C THR A 227 1.02 -3.71 -17.53
N PHE A 228 2.16 -3.15 -17.12
CA PHE A 228 3.11 -2.64 -18.10
C PHE A 228 3.87 -3.76 -18.81
N LEU A 229 4.49 -4.68 -18.05
CA LEU A 229 5.30 -5.75 -18.65
C LEU A 229 4.49 -6.71 -19.51
N LEU A 230 3.23 -7.00 -19.13
CA LEU A 230 2.41 -7.95 -19.87
C LEU A 230 1.60 -7.29 -21.01
N ASN A 231 1.76 -5.98 -21.22
CA ASN A 231 1.23 -5.21 -22.37
C ASN A 231 2.33 -4.55 -23.19
N MET A 232 3.59 -5.00 -23.02
CA MET A 232 4.76 -4.52 -23.77
C MET A 232 5.02 -3.02 -23.62
N ILE A 233 4.74 -2.47 -22.42
CA ILE A 233 4.96 -1.08 -22.07
C ILE A 233 6.27 -0.98 -21.26
N PRO A 234 7.26 -0.18 -21.69
CA PRO A 234 8.48 0.05 -20.93
C PRO A 234 8.22 0.70 -19.58
N ILE A 235 8.99 0.33 -18.56
CA ILE A 235 8.89 0.86 -17.19
C ILE A 235 10.09 1.74 -16.87
N VAL A 236 9.83 2.91 -16.32
CA VAL A 236 10.84 3.72 -15.64
C VAL A 236 10.87 3.33 -14.16
N THR A 237 12.05 2.98 -13.66
CA THR A 237 12.24 2.64 -12.25
C THR A 237 12.62 3.86 -11.43
N ILE A 238 12.20 3.89 -10.18
CA ILE A 238 12.57 4.91 -9.19
C ILE A 238 13.31 4.24 -8.04
N ASP A 239 14.54 4.64 -7.76
CA ASP A 239 15.34 4.05 -6.69
C ASP A 239 14.94 4.54 -5.30
N GLU A 240 14.70 5.85 -5.15
CA GLU A 240 14.35 6.47 -3.87
C GLU A 240 12.95 7.06 -3.90
N ARG A 241 11.93 6.18 -3.87
CA ARG A 241 10.51 6.55 -3.91
C ARG A 241 10.14 7.63 -2.89
N THR A 242 10.71 7.59 -1.70
CA THR A 242 10.40 8.52 -0.61
C THR A 242 10.65 9.98 -0.96
N LYS A 243 11.66 10.29 -1.74
CA LYS A 243 11.95 11.65 -2.22
C LYS A 243 10.80 12.23 -3.07
N TYR A 244 10.15 11.37 -3.84
CA TYR A 244 9.08 11.77 -4.76
C TYR A 244 7.70 11.79 -4.10
N VAL A 245 7.47 10.93 -3.10
CA VAL A 245 6.24 10.97 -2.29
C VAL A 245 6.12 12.30 -1.54
N GLN A 246 7.25 12.85 -1.14
CA GLN A 246 7.32 14.09 -0.35
C GLN A 246 7.31 15.35 -1.21
N ASP A 247 7.75 15.25 -2.46
CA ASP A 247 7.86 16.37 -3.38
C ASP A 247 7.26 15.98 -4.74
N LEU A 248 5.98 16.29 -4.91
CA LEU A 248 5.27 15.96 -6.14
C LEU A 248 5.70 16.83 -7.34
N GLU A 249 6.30 18.00 -7.12
CA GLU A 249 6.90 18.81 -8.19
C GLU A 249 8.11 18.08 -8.77
N LYS A 250 8.95 17.46 -7.89
CA LYS A 250 10.04 16.57 -8.35
C LYS A 250 9.53 15.32 -9.06
N LEU A 251 8.43 14.72 -8.56
CA LEU A 251 7.81 13.60 -9.27
C LEU A 251 7.32 14.02 -10.66
N ASN A 252 6.62 15.14 -10.75
CA ASN A 252 6.10 15.65 -12.00
C ASN A 252 7.25 15.93 -13.00
N LYS A 253 8.30 16.60 -12.54
CA LYS A 253 9.51 16.83 -13.34
C LYS A 253 10.17 15.51 -13.79
N PHE A 254 10.29 14.53 -12.90
CA PHE A 254 10.82 13.22 -13.23
C PHE A 254 9.99 12.54 -14.32
N CYS A 255 8.65 12.61 -14.23
CA CYS A 255 7.74 12.08 -15.25
C CYS A 255 7.95 12.78 -16.60
N LEU A 256 8.10 14.11 -16.63
CA LEU A 256 8.39 14.87 -17.84
C LEU A 256 9.74 14.49 -18.47
N ASP A 257 10.81 14.46 -17.65
CA ASP A 257 12.18 14.15 -18.10
C ASP A 257 12.27 12.72 -18.69
N ASN A 258 11.50 11.77 -18.18
CA ASN A 258 11.45 10.39 -18.64
C ASN A 258 10.30 10.07 -19.60
N ARG A 259 9.49 11.08 -19.97
CA ARG A 259 8.32 10.94 -20.84
C ARG A 259 7.31 9.89 -20.36
N VAL A 260 7.06 9.84 -19.05
CA VAL A 260 6.09 8.94 -18.46
C VAL A 260 4.69 9.32 -18.95
N THR A 261 3.95 8.35 -19.46
CA THR A 261 2.58 8.56 -19.98
C THR A 261 1.50 8.01 -19.06
N ILE A 262 1.87 7.06 -18.17
CA ILE A 262 0.93 6.39 -17.27
C ILE A 262 1.52 6.38 -15.85
N LEU A 263 0.74 6.85 -14.88
CA LEU A 263 1.14 6.95 -13.48
C LEU A 263 0.02 6.45 -12.56
N LEU A 264 0.35 5.56 -11.62
CA LEU A 264 -0.50 5.18 -10.49
C LEU A 264 -0.06 5.91 -9.23
N LEU A 265 -0.99 6.54 -8.54
CA LEU A 265 -0.75 7.16 -7.24
C LEU A 265 -1.80 6.73 -6.20
N PRO A 266 -1.46 6.69 -4.91
CA PRO A 266 -2.47 6.70 -3.85
C PRO A 266 -3.35 7.95 -3.97
N THR A 267 -4.63 7.84 -3.61
CA THR A 267 -5.64 8.92 -3.78
C THR A 267 -5.16 10.27 -3.24
N VAL A 268 -4.58 10.31 -2.03
CA VAL A 268 -4.10 11.55 -1.39
C VAL A 268 -3.00 12.24 -2.22
N LEU A 269 -2.12 11.47 -2.85
CA LEU A 269 -1.09 12.03 -3.73
C LEU A 269 -1.68 12.45 -5.08
N ALA A 270 -2.61 11.66 -5.61
CA ALA A 270 -3.30 11.97 -6.85
C ALA A 270 -4.10 13.27 -6.76
N GLU A 271 -4.78 13.54 -5.65
CA GLU A 271 -5.49 14.80 -5.40
C GLU A 271 -4.59 16.04 -5.50
N LYS A 272 -3.35 15.90 -5.04
CA LYS A 272 -2.36 16.99 -5.10
C LYS A 272 -1.73 17.09 -6.49
N PHE A 273 -1.40 15.93 -7.09
CA PHE A 273 -0.75 15.84 -8.40
C PHE A 273 -1.68 16.28 -9.53
N ALA A 274 -2.97 15.99 -9.46
CA ALA A 274 -3.96 16.28 -10.52
C ALA A 274 -4.07 17.78 -10.87
N GLY A 275 -3.61 18.68 -9.99
CA GLY A 275 -3.53 20.12 -10.28
C GLY A 275 -2.27 20.57 -11.04
N MET A 276 -1.34 19.65 -11.33
CA MET A 276 -0.08 19.97 -12.01
C MET A 276 -0.21 19.76 -13.51
N GLU A 277 0.39 20.67 -14.30
CA GLU A 277 0.49 20.51 -15.74
C GLU A 277 1.55 19.45 -16.10
N ASN A 278 1.20 18.53 -16.99
CA ASN A 278 2.11 17.52 -17.51
C ASN A 278 1.73 17.13 -18.93
N ASP A 279 2.49 17.62 -19.91
CA ASP A 279 2.23 17.38 -21.35
C ASP A 279 2.60 15.97 -21.83
N CYS A 280 3.31 15.19 -21.02
CA CYS A 280 3.68 13.82 -21.35
C CYS A 280 2.64 12.82 -20.81
N LEU A 281 2.02 13.13 -19.67
CA LEU A 281 1.10 12.23 -19.00
C LEU A 281 -0.19 12.10 -19.83
N ARG A 282 -0.60 10.86 -20.07
CA ARG A 282 -1.84 10.51 -20.76
C ARG A 282 -2.90 9.99 -19.77
N ILE A 283 -2.43 9.26 -18.75
CA ILE A 283 -3.29 8.64 -17.74
C ILE A 283 -2.67 8.82 -16.35
N LEU A 284 -3.48 9.35 -15.44
CA LEU A 284 -3.30 9.24 -14.01
C LEU A 284 -4.45 8.41 -13.45
N TYR A 285 -4.15 7.28 -12.80
CA TYR A 285 -5.15 6.50 -12.09
C TYR A 285 -4.77 6.34 -10.63
N PHE A 286 -5.77 6.17 -9.78
CA PHE A 286 -5.56 6.14 -8.34
C PHE A 286 -6.67 5.33 -7.66
N GLY A 287 -6.43 4.95 -6.42
CA GLY A 287 -7.40 4.24 -5.62
C GLY A 287 -7.00 4.15 -4.16
N GLY A 288 -7.85 3.50 -3.38
CA GLY A 288 -7.59 3.23 -1.97
C GLY A 288 -8.39 4.08 -1.00
N GLU A 289 -8.75 5.32 -1.35
CA GLU A 289 -9.55 6.23 -0.53
C GLU A 289 -10.58 6.98 -1.38
N LYS A 290 -11.53 7.66 -0.72
CA LYS A 290 -12.49 8.52 -1.41
C LYS A 290 -11.78 9.73 -2.00
N PHE A 291 -11.89 9.92 -3.32
CA PHE A 291 -11.42 11.13 -4.00
C PHE A 291 -12.47 12.23 -3.85
N CYS A 292 -12.03 13.40 -3.39
CA CYS A 292 -12.95 14.49 -3.06
C CYS A 292 -12.79 15.73 -3.96
N LYS A 293 -11.81 15.71 -4.87
CA LYS A 293 -11.45 16.86 -5.67
C LYS A 293 -12.10 16.82 -7.05
N ASN A 294 -12.96 17.79 -7.34
CA ASN A 294 -13.52 17.95 -8.68
C ASN A 294 -12.56 18.84 -9.51
N ILE A 295 -11.85 18.23 -10.46
CA ILE A 295 -10.81 18.91 -11.24
C ILE A 295 -10.77 18.39 -12.68
N LYS A 296 -10.60 19.32 -13.63
CA LYS A 296 -10.30 19.01 -15.03
C LYS A 296 -8.81 19.00 -15.25
N THR A 297 -8.31 17.95 -15.90
CA THR A 297 -6.90 17.75 -16.23
C THR A 297 -6.68 17.70 -17.73
N SER A 298 -5.43 17.87 -18.19
CA SER A 298 -5.05 17.69 -19.60
C SER A 298 -4.91 16.21 -19.97
N TYR A 299 -4.96 15.31 -19.00
CA TYR A 299 -4.82 13.85 -19.13
C TYR A 299 -6.06 13.15 -18.55
N LYS A 300 -6.30 11.90 -18.95
CA LYS A 300 -7.37 11.08 -18.39
C LYS A 300 -7.09 10.80 -16.91
N LEU A 301 -8.12 10.97 -16.08
CA LEU A 301 -8.04 10.77 -14.63
C LEU A 301 -9.02 9.67 -14.23
N PHE A 302 -8.51 8.55 -13.68
CA PHE A 302 -9.34 7.41 -13.30
C PHE A 302 -9.36 7.18 -11.80
N ASN A 303 -10.58 7.15 -11.22
CA ASN A 303 -10.83 6.63 -9.88
C ASN A 303 -11.00 5.11 -9.96
N CYS A 304 -10.22 4.37 -9.20
CA CYS A 304 -10.23 2.91 -9.18
C CYS A 304 -10.56 2.38 -7.79
N TYR A 305 -11.35 1.31 -7.72
CA TYR A 305 -11.69 0.66 -6.46
C TYR A 305 -11.42 -0.83 -6.52
N GLY A 306 -10.91 -1.36 -5.42
CA GLY A 306 -10.66 -2.77 -5.22
C GLY A 306 -10.00 -3.06 -3.88
N LEU A 307 -9.85 -4.34 -3.59
CA LEU A 307 -9.25 -4.86 -2.37
C LEU A 307 -8.30 -6.01 -2.71
N THR A 308 -7.37 -6.29 -1.83
CA THR A 308 -6.43 -7.41 -2.01
C THR A 308 -7.17 -8.75 -2.19
N GLU A 309 -8.25 -8.95 -1.45
CA GLU A 309 -9.11 -10.13 -1.52
C GLU A 309 -9.88 -10.27 -2.84
N THR A 310 -9.85 -9.22 -3.66
CA THR A 310 -10.56 -9.19 -4.94
C THR A 310 -9.67 -8.82 -6.12
N GLY A 311 -8.36 -9.10 -6.01
CA GLY A 311 -7.42 -9.02 -7.13
C GLY A 311 -7.05 -7.60 -7.57
N ILE A 312 -6.88 -6.70 -6.59
CA ILE A 312 -6.37 -5.32 -6.73
C ILE A 312 -7.44 -4.32 -7.19
N LEU A 313 -7.98 -4.47 -8.40
CA LEU A 313 -8.88 -3.51 -9.03
C LEU A 313 -10.14 -4.22 -9.54
N ASN A 314 -11.31 -3.66 -9.21
CA ASN A 314 -12.61 -4.24 -9.56
C ASN A 314 -13.53 -3.27 -10.30
N THR A 315 -13.42 -1.97 -10.03
CA THR A 315 -14.16 -0.94 -10.76
C THR A 315 -13.26 0.23 -11.12
N TYR A 316 -13.68 0.98 -12.13
CA TYR A 316 -12.99 2.19 -12.59
C TYR A 316 -14.02 3.24 -13.03
N TYR A 317 -13.65 4.52 -12.92
CA TYR A 317 -14.43 5.65 -13.38
C TYR A 317 -13.51 6.73 -13.95
N GLU A 318 -13.78 7.18 -15.18
CA GLU A 318 -13.08 8.32 -15.79
C GLU A 318 -13.69 9.63 -15.28
N ILE A 319 -12.92 10.45 -14.57
CA ILE A 319 -13.37 11.72 -14.00
C ILE A 319 -13.31 12.81 -15.07
N ASN A 320 -14.45 13.46 -15.32
CA ASN A 320 -14.57 14.55 -16.29
C ASN A 320 -14.49 15.95 -15.67
N GLY A 321 -14.56 16.03 -14.33
CA GLY A 321 -14.46 17.25 -13.56
C GLY A 321 -15.76 18.05 -13.47
N ASP A 322 -16.91 17.42 -13.71
CA ASP A 322 -18.25 18.00 -13.60
C ASP A 322 -19.15 17.20 -12.63
N GLU A 323 -18.62 16.16 -11.99
CA GLU A 323 -19.36 15.26 -11.11
C GLU A 323 -19.74 15.96 -9.80
N LYS A 324 -20.98 15.75 -9.32
CA LYS A 324 -21.43 16.18 -7.99
C LYS A 324 -20.86 15.28 -6.88
N GLU A 325 -20.81 13.97 -7.15
CA GLU A 325 -20.19 12.95 -6.34
C GLU A 325 -19.45 12.01 -7.30
N ILE A 326 -18.16 11.75 -7.03
CA ILE A 326 -17.35 10.89 -7.89
C ILE A 326 -17.65 9.44 -7.54
N PRO A 327 -18.15 8.66 -8.51
CA PRO A 327 -18.47 7.25 -8.27
C PRO A 327 -17.20 6.39 -8.18
N LEU A 328 -17.37 5.17 -7.68
CA LEU A 328 -16.39 4.08 -7.85
C LEU A 328 -16.44 3.49 -9.27
N GLY A 329 -17.50 3.76 -10.01
CA GLY A 329 -17.67 3.47 -11.42
C GLY A 329 -18.24 2.11 -11.73
N GLU A 330 -17.89 1.60 -12.92
CA GLU A 330 -18.36 0.35 -13.48
C GLU A 330 -17.34 -0.79 -13.27
N PRO A 331 -17.79 -2.06 -13.24
CA PRO A 331 -16.89 -3.18 -13.04
C PRO A 331 -15.99 -3.44 -14.25
N ILE A 332 -14.79 -3.96 -13.96
CA ILE A 332 -13.88 -4.50 -14.98
C ILE A 332 -14.45 -5.80 -15.58
N TYR A 333 -13.81 -6.32 -16.62
CA TYR A 333 -14.20 -7.58 -17.27
C TYR A 333 -14.39 -8.72 -16.27
N ASN A 334 -15.33 -9.61 -16.55
CA ASN A 334 -15.60 -10.84 -15.79
C ASN A 334 -15.77 -10.62 -14.28
N THR A 335 -16.16 -9.40 -13.87
CA THR A 335 -16.41 -9.00 -12.49
C THR A 335 -17.84 -8.52 -12.36
N GLU A 336 -18.53 -8.93 -11.30
CA GLU A 336 -19.88 -8.46 -10.97
C GLU A 336 -19.85 -7.78 -9.60
N ILE A 337 -20.63 -6.71 -9.47
CA ILE A 337 -20.84 -5.99 -8.20
C ILE A 337 -22.31 -6.16 -7.83
N ALA A 338 -22.59 -6.57 -6.60
CA ALA A 338 -23.93 -6.64 -6.07
C ALA A 338 -24.02 -5.86 -4.75
N ILE A 339 -25.18 -5.28 -4.48
CA ILE A 339 -25.47 -4.62 -3.19
C ILE A 339 -26.40 -5.51 -2.39
N ALA A 340 -26.03 -5.80 -1.13
CA ALA A 340 -26.79 -6.73 -0.28
C ALA A 340 -27.12 -6.15 1.08
N ASP A 341 -28.20 -6.64 1.69
CA ASP A 341 -28.57 -6.38 3.07
C ASP A 341 -27.73 -7.23 4.07
N GLU A 342 -28.04 -7.11 5.36
CA GLU A 342 -27.33 -7.84 6.43
C GLU A 342 -27.47 -9.37 6.31
N GLU A 343 -28.60 -9.86 5.77
CA GLU A 343 -28.86 -11.28 5.50
C GLU A 343 -28.26 -11.76 4.17
N THR A 344 -27.54 -10.91 3.46
CA THR A 344 -26.91 -11.20 2.14
C THR A 344 -27.93 -11.35 0.99
N ASN A 345 -29.13 -10.81 1.13
CA ASN A 345 -30.07 -10.70 0.01
C ASN A 345 -29.72 -9.48 -0.84
N ILE A 346 -29.80 -9.63 -2.18
CA ILE A 346 -29.55 -8.52 -3.10
C ILE A 346 -30.71 -7.53 -2.99
N VAL A 347 -30.38 -6.26 -2.72
CA VAL A 347 -31.37 -5.18 -2.60
C VAL A 347 -31.84 -4.65 -3.98
N GLU A 348 -32.86 -3.80 -3.98
CA GLU A 348 -33.30 -3.10 -5.22
C GLU A 348 -32.32 -1.99 -5.60
N LEU A 349 -32.28 -1.66 -6.89
CA LEU A 349 -31.46 -0.58 -7.45
C LEU A 349 -31.71 0.75 -6.71
N GLY A 350 -30.64 1.47 -6.37
CA GLY A 350 -30.70 2.73 -5.64
C GLY A 350 -30.72 2.58 -4.11
N LEU A 351 -30.89 1.37 -3.56
CA LEU A 351 -30.80 1.14 -2.12
C LEU A 351 -29.37 0.92 -1.66
N GLU A 352 -29.07 1.37 -0.46
CA GLU A 352 -27.77 1.18 0.18
C GLU A 352 -27.66 -0.20 0.82
N GLY A 353 -26.47 -0.79 0.78
CA GLY A 353 -26.13 -2.07 1.40
C GLY A 353 -24.65 -2.37 1.34
N GLU A 354 -24.25 -3.59 1.76
CA GLU A 354 -22.86 -4.05 1.65
C GLU A 354 -22.51 -4.31 0.18
N ILE A 355 -21.36 -3.80 -0.28
CA ILE A 355 -20.81 -4.08 -1.60
C ILE A 355 -20.27 -5.50 -1.60
N LEU A 356 -20.77 -6.33 -2.51
CA LEU A 356 -20.29 -7.68 -2.78
C LEU A 356 -19.58 -7.71 -4.13
N ILE A 357 -18.43 -8.40 -4.21
CA ILE A 357 -17.67 -8.57 -5.45
C ILE A 357 -17.67 -10.05 -5.83
N LEU A 358 -17.98 -10.33 -7.11
CA LEU A 358 -18.06 -11.67 -7.69
C LEU A 358 -17.19 -11.75 -8.94
N GLY A 359 -16.86 -12.97 -9.37
CA GLY A 359 -16.21 -13.21 -10.66
C GLY A 359 -14.73 -13.62 -10.54
N ASP A 360 -13.99 -13.37 -11.62
CA ASP A 360 -12.63 -13.87 -11.81
C ASP A 360 -11.57 -13.15 -10.97
N SER A 361 -11.87 -11.96 -10.50
CA SER A 361 -10.97 -11.16 -9.64
C SER A 361 -10.83 -11.70 -8.22
N LEU A 362 -11.67 -12.66 -7.77
CA LEU A 362 -11.63 -13.13 -6.38
C LEU A 362 -10.35 -13.90 -6.04
N ALA A 363 -9.75 -13.55 -4.88
CA ALA A 363 -8.69 -14.31 -4.25
C ALA A 363 -9.15 -15.73 -3.87
N LEU A 364 -8.20 -16.64 -3.65
CA LEU A 364 -8.49 -18.00 -3.22
C LEU A 364 -9.02 -18.05 -1.78
N GLY A 365 -8.51 -17.16 -0.93
CA GLY A 365 -8.89 -17.04 0.48
C GLY A 365 -7.73 -16.58 1.33
N TYR A 366 -7.83 -16.84 2.63
CA TYR A 366 -6.81 -16.53 3.62
C TYR A 366 -5.95 -17.74 3.94
N LYS A 367 -4.64 -17.55 4.00
CA LYS A 367 -3.67 -18.59 4.33
C LYS A 367 -3.97 -19.17 5.72
N ASP A 368 -4.13 -20.48 5.78
CA ASP A 368 -4.36 -21.26 7.00
C ASP A 368 -5.54 -20.78 7.88
N ASP A 369 -6.49 -20.04 7.29
CA ASP A 369 -7.71 -19.56 7.97
C ASP A 369 -8.99 -19.89 7.15
N PRO A 370 -9.38 -21.17 7.10
CA PRO A 370 -10.57 -21.60 6.35
C PRO A 370 -11.86 -20.98 6.90
N LYS A 371 -11.96 -20.81 8.23
CA LYS A 371 -13.14 -20.21 8.84
C LYS A 371 -13.36 -18.78 8.39
N LYS A 372 -12.32 -17.95 8.44
CA LYS A 372 -12.40 -16.56 7.98
C LYS A 372 -12.62 -16.50 6.46
N THR A 373 -12.08 -17.46 5.73
CA THR A 373 -12.34 -17.57 4.28
C THR A 373 -13.82 -17.82 4.03
N GLU A 374 -14.46 -18.76 4.71
CA GLU A 374 -15.90 -19.05 4.61
C GLU A 374 -16.76 -17.87 5.06
N ASP A 375 -16.38 -17.16 6.12
CA ASP A 375 -17.11 -16.00 6.66
C ASP A 375 -17.11 -14.81 5.68
N ARG A 376 -16.06 -14.65 4.87
CA ARG A 376 -15.90 -13.50 3.95
C ARG A 376 -16.18 -13.85 2.48
N PHE A 377 -15.87 -15.07 2.04
CA PHE A 377 -16.15 -15.56 0.70
C PHE A 377 -17.39 -16.45 0.72
N VAL A 378 -18.54 -15.83 0.62
CA VAL A 378 -19.84 -16.49 0.74
C VAL A 378 -20.33 -17.01 -0.63
N ARG A 379 -21.35 -17.89 -0.61
CA ARG A 379 -22.08 -18.31 -1.81
C ARG A 379 -23.46 -17.69 -1.80
N LEU A 380 -23.82 -17.03 -2.90
CA LEU A 380 -25.10 -16.37 -3.07
C LEU A 380 -26.09 -17.30 -3.78
N GLU A 381 -27.01 -17.89 -3.03
CA GLU A 381 -28.05 -18.79 -3.56
C GLU A 381 -28.95 -18.07 -4.58
N SER A 382 -29.23 -16.77 -4.36
CA SER A 382 -30.00 -15.92 -5.27
C SER A 382 -29.35 -15.74 -6.66
N LEU A 383 -28.01 -15.98 -6.74
CA LEU A 383 -27.22 -15.93 -7.99
C LEU A 383 -26.69 -17.32 -8.36
N GLY A 384 -27.43 -18.40 -8.08
CA GLY A 384 -27.06 -19.76 -8.47
C GLY A 384 -25.83 -20.33 -7.77
N GLY A 385 -25.56 -19.90 -6.54
CA GLY A 385 -24.42 -20.36 -5.73
C GLY A 385 -23.08 -19.74 -6.13
N GLN A 386 -23.08 -18.63 -6.86
CA GLN A 386 -21.85 -17.90 -7.20
C GLN A 386 -21.09 -17.47 -5.94
N ARG A 387 -19.77 -17.53 -6.02
CA ARG A 387 -18.88 -17.09 -4.94
C ARG A 387 -18.75 -15.58 -4.96
N ALA A 388 -18.95 -14.94 -3.79
CA ALA A 388 -18.89 -13.51 -3.59
C ALA A 388 -17.99 -13.17 -2.40
N TYR A 389 -17.28 -12.05 -2.47
CA TYR A 389 -16.53 -11.50 -1.35
C TYR A 389 -17.32 -10.38 -0.67
N LYS A 390 -17.49 -10.47 0.64
CA LYS A 390 -18.07 -9.44 1.52
C LYS A 390 -17.03 -8.39 1.85
N THR A 391 -17.14 -7.21 1.23
CA THR A 391 -16.10 -6.16 1.34
C THR A 391 -16.08 -5.47 2.71
N GLY A 392 -17.21 -5.41 3.39
CA GLY A 392 -17.44 -4.55 4.55
C GLY A 392 -17.61 -3.07 4.18
N ASP A 393 -17.59 -2.73 2.91
CA ASP A 393 -17.88 -1.39 2.40
C ASP A 393 -19.38 -1.24 2.11
N ILE A 394 -19.97 -0.09 2.43
CA ILE A 394 -21.34 0.26 2.12
C ILE A 394 -21.37 1.13 0.87
N GLY A 395 -22.30 0.80 -0.01
CA GLY A 395 -22.51 1.57 -1.24
C GLY A 395 -23.90 1.36 -1.82
N TYR A 396 -24.13 1.96 -2.96
CA TYR A 396 -25.33 1.77 -3.76
C TYR A 396 -25.01 1.89 -5.25
N ILE A 397 -25.86 1.34 -6.09
CA ILE A 397 -25.79 1.52 -7.55
C ILE A 397 -26.77 2.62 -7.92
N GLY A 398 -26.26 3.68 -8.57
CA GLY A 398 -27.08 4.80 -9.05
C GLY A 398 -27.91 4.46 -10.27
N GLU A 399 -28.86 5.34 -10.62
CA GLU A 399 -29.67 5.24 -11.86
C GLU A 399 -28.79 5.34 -13.13
N ASP A 400 -27.60 5.92 -13.00
CA ASP A 400 -26.58 6.00 -14.05
C ASP A 400 -25.74 4.73 -14.20
N LEU A 401 -26.09 3.68 -13.45
CA LEU A 401 -25.39 2.38 -13.41
C LEU A 401 -23.93 2.49 -12.96
N ASN A 402 -23.61 3.46 -12.11
CA ASN A 402 -22.34 3.56 -11.43
C ASN A 402 -22.45 3.11 -9.98
N LEU A 403 -21.38 2.51 -9.46
CA LEU A 403 -21.23 2.19 -8.05
C LEU A 403 -20.81 3.45 -7.26
N TYR A 404 -21.47 3.72 -6.13
CA TYR A 404 -21.17 4.82 -5.23
C TYR A 404 -20.80 4.31 -3.84
N TYR A 405 -19.80 4.93 -3.22
CA TYR A 405 -19.30 4.58 -1.88
C TYR A 405 -19.92 5.46 -0.81
N LYS A 406 -20.41 4.86 0.29
CA LYS A 406 -20.99 5.57 1.44
C LYS A 406 -20.16 5.48 2.71
N GLY A 407 -19.41 4.40 2.90
CA GLY A 407 -18.62 4.21 4.11
C GLY A 407 -18.26 2.78 4.36
N ARG A 408 -17.90 2.48 5.62
CA ARG A 408 -17.60 1.12 6.06
C ARG A 408 -18.55 0.67 7.17
N MET A 409 -18.84 -0.65 7.19
CA MET A 409 -19.57 -1.30 8.28
C MET A 409 -18.71 -1.45 9.53
N ASP A 410 -17.41 -1.58 9.40
CA ASP A 410 -16.45 -1.82 10.46
C ASP A 410 -15.60 -0.59 10.81
N LYS A 411 -14.73 -0.73 11.81
CA LYS A 411 -13.81 0.34 12.27
C LYS A 411 -12.52 0.42 11.46
N GLN A 412 -12.44 -0.28 10.35
CA GLN A 412 -11.29 -0.21 9.46
C GLN A 412 -11.22 1.18 8.84
N VAL A 413 -10.02 1.73 8.78
CA VAL A 413 -9.77 3.05 8.19
C VAL A 413 -8.72 2.95 7.10
N LYS A 414 -8.77 3.90 6.17
CA LYS A 414 -7.72 4.09 5.19
C LYS A 414 -7.07 5.43 5.46
N ILE A 415 -5.74 5.48 5.55
CA ILE A 415 -4.96 6.70 5.79
C ILE A 415 -3.81 6.73 4.80
N SER A 416 -3.76 7.75 3.97
CA SER A 416 -2.73 7.92 2.93
C SER A 416 -2.61 6.70 1.99
N GLY A 417 -3.74 6.07 1.66
CA GLY A 417 -3.82 4.87 0.82
C GLY A 417 -3.57 3.56 1.55
N TYR A 418 -3.17 3.59 2.81
CA TYR A 418 -2.91 2.40 3.61
C TYR A 418 -4.17 1.92 4.32
N ARG A 419 -4.49 0.64 4.16
CA ARG A 419 -5.57 -0.03 4.91
C ARG A 419 -5.09 -0.32 6.32
N ILE A 420 -5.72 0.30 7.32
CA ILE A 420 -5.33 0.22 8.73
C ILE A 420 -6.46 -0.41 9.54
N GLU A 421 -6.14 -1.50 10.20
CA GLU A 421 -7.00 -2.12 11.21
C GLU A 421 -6.66 -1.54 12.59
N LEU A 422 -7.52 -0.69 13.12
CA LEU A 422 -7.33 -0.13 14.46
C LEU A 422 -7.23 -1.23 15.54
N GLY A 423 -7.82 -2.40 15.29
CA GLY A 423 -7.71 -3.59 16.14
C GLY A 423 -6.28 -4.12 16.27
N GLU A 424 -5.47 -4.05 15.21
CA GLU A 424 -4.05 -4.48 15.26
C GLU A 424 -3.23 -3.52 16.12
N ILE A 425 -3.44 -2.22 15.97
CA ILE A 425 -2.78 -1.21 16.80
C ILE A 425 -3.15 -1.40 18.28
N LYS A 426 -4.46 -1.59 18.56
CA LYS A 426 -4.95 -1.86 19.90
C LYS A 426 -4.27 -3.09 20.51
N PHE A 427 -4.26 -4.21 19.76
CA PHE A 427 -3.70 -5.47 20.23
C PHE A 427 -2.20 -5.32 20.53
N LYS A 428 -1.44 -4.77 19.57
CA LYS A 428 0.01 -4.56 19.73
C LYS A 428 0.36 -3.59 20.87
N SER A 429 -0.40 -2.53 21.03
CA SER A 429 -0.22 -1.61 22.17
C SER A 429 -0.44 -2.31 23.51
N GLN A 430 -1.47 -3.17 23.62
CA GLN A 430 -1.80 -3.88 24.87
C GLN A 430 -0.85 -5.06 25.18
N GLU A 431 -0.13 -5.59 24.19
CA GLU A 431 0.96 -6.56 24.41
C GLU A 431 2.17 -5.91 25.10
N LEU A 432 2.31 -4.60 25.01
CA LEU A 432 3.40 -3.87 25.63
C LEU A 432 3.14 -3.57 27.11
N ALA A 433 4.19 -3.69 27.93
CA ALA A 433 4.06 -3.53 29.39
C ALA A 433 3.52 -2.14 29.77
N GLY A 434 2.54 -2.12 30.66
CA GLY A 434 1.98 -0.90 31.24
C GLY A 434 0.76 -0.32 30.52
N ILE A 435 0.28 -0.94 29.44
CA ILE A 435 -0.94 -0.51 28.74
C ILE A 435 -2.10 -1.44 29.10
N ASP A 436 -3.02 -0.98 29.94
CA ASP A 436 -4.20 -1.76 30.31
C ASP A 436 -5.26 -1.76 29.22
N MET A 437 -5.45 -0.61 28.58
CA MET A 437 -6.34 -0.48 27.43
C MET A 437 -5.82 0.55 26.42
N SER A 438 -5.94 0.20 25.15
CA SER A 438 -5.61 1.03 24.01
C SER A 438 -6.86 1.28 23.16
N ILE A 439 -7.09 2.54 22.80
CA ILE A 439 -8.23 2.98 21.98
C ILE A 439 -7.65 3.80 20.81
N PRO A 440 -7.18 3.13 19.75
CA PRO A 440 -6.76 3.83 18.56
C PRO A 440 -7.97 4.36 17.79
N MET A 441 -7.84 5.57 17.27
CA MET A 441 -8.86 6.20 16.43
C MET A 441 -8.22 7.14 15.42
N VAL A 442 -8.98 7.48 14.39
CA VAL A 442 -8.60 8.49 13.41
C VAL A 442 -9.38 9.76 13.69
N ILE A 443 -8.65 10.85 13.86
CA ILE A 443 -9.21 12.20 14.00
C ILE A 443 -9.02 12.93 12.67
N ARG A 444 -10.09 13.47 12.12
CA ARG A 444 -10.05 14.28 10.90
C ARG A 444 -9.85 15.73 11.27
N ASP A 445 -8.76 16.31 10.81
CA ASP A 445 -8.38 17.69 11.07
C ASP A 445 -8.15 18.40 9.74
N GLU A 446 -9.08 19.27 9.36
CA GLU A 446 -9.13 19.92 8.03
C GLU A 446 -9.02 18.86 6.91
N ASP A 447 -7.90 18.86 6.16
CA ASP A 447 -7.63 17.94 5.05
C ASP A 447 -6.77 16.72 5.48
N ARG A 448 -6.66 16.44 6.79
CA ARG A 448 -5.77 15.39 7.33
C ARG A 448 -6.53 14.36 8.15
N SER A 449 -6.09 13.11 8.00
CA SER A 449 -6.46 12.01 8.92
C SER A 449 -5.29 11.75 9.86
N ILE A 450 -5.49 11.98 11.15
CA ILE A 450 -4.48 11.80 12.20
C ILE A 450 -4.78 10.52 12.97
N LEU A 451 -3.85 9.59 13.00
CA LEU A 451 -3.94 8.38 13.80
C LEU A 451 -3.49 8.69 15.23
N VAL A 452 -4.41 8.57 16.17
CA VAL A 452 -4.21 8.82 17.60
C VAL A 452 -4.54 7.56 18.38
N ASN A 453 -3.74 7.23 19.38
CA ASN A 453 -3.96 6.10 20.28
C ASN A 453 -4.12 6.60 21.72
N PHE A 454 -5.29 6.44 22.29
CA PHE A 454 -5.53 6.75 23.71
C PHE A 454 -5.20 5.53 24.56
N CYS A 455 -4.34 5.73 25.57
CA CYS A 455 -3.81 4.66 26.41
C CYS A 455 -4.24 4.85 27.85
N LEU A 456 -4.94 3.89 28.40
CA LEU A 456 -5.16 3.76 29.84
C LEU A 456 -4.00 2.97 30.42
N CYS A 457 -3.27 3.54 31.39
CA CYS A 457 -2.07 2.95 31.96
C CYS A 457 -2.10 3.04 33.47
N ASN A 458 -1.73 1.95 34.16
CA ASN A 458 -1.49 1.93 35.60
C ASN A 458 0.02 2.14 35.86
N GLY A 459 0.46 3.40 35.93
CA GLY A 459 1.85 3.75 36.21
C GLY A 459 2.40 4.87 35.33
N ASP A 460 3.73 5.01 35.31
CA ASP A 460 4.41 6.01 34.52
C ASP A 460 4.26 5.72 33.01
N PHE A 461 3.64 6.63 32.30
CA PHE A 461 3.47 6.56 30.86
C PHE A 461 4.62 7.27 30.14
N ASP A 462 5.37 6.52 29.35
CA ASP A 462 6.43 7.05 28.48
C ASP A 462 6.02 6.89 27.01
N GLU A 463 5.51 8.00 26.42
CA GLU A 463 5.09 8.02 25.01
C GLU A 463 6.21 7.63 24.05
N ASN A 464 7.46 8.09 24.32
CA ASN A 464 8.58 7.83 23.43
C ASN A 464 8.98 6.36 23.43
N LYS A 465 8.94 5.73 24.60
CA LYS A 465 9.20 4.29 24.73
C LYS A 465 8.12 3.50 24.01
N LEU A 466 6.84 3.81 24.27
CA LEU A 466 5.71 3.14 23.59
C LEU A 466 5.82 3.26 22.07
N ARG A 467 6.13 4.46 21.57
CA ARG A 467 6.30 4.69 20.13
C ARG A 467 7.41 3.83 19.54
N LYS A 468 8.61 3.82 20.15
CA LYS A 468 9.75 3.00 19.72
C LYS A 468 9.41 1.51 19.71
N ASP A 469 8.66 1.06 20.69
CA ASP A 469 8.26 -0.34 20.78
C ASP A 469 7.19 -0.69 19.71
N LEU A 470 6.27 0.23 19.42
CA LEU A 470 5.31 0.07 18.32
C LEU A 470 5.99 0.12 16.94
N GLU A 471 7.01 0.97 16.75
CA GLU A 471 7.79 1.04 15.50
C GLU A 471 8.51 -0.27 15.16
N LYS A 472 8.78 -1.12 16.14
CA LYS A 472 9.39 -2.45 15.93
C LYS A 472 8.38 -3.50 15.41
N VAL A 473 7.12 -3.36 15.80
CA VAL A 473 6.09 -4.41 15.61
C VAL A 473 4.97 -4.03 14.64
N LEU A 474 4.81 -2.74 14.34
CA LEU A 474 3.85 -2.22 13.39
C LEU A 474 4.54 -1.62 12.16
N PRO A 475 3.92 -1.69 10.97
CA PRO A 475 4.37 -0.93 9.82
C PRO A 475 4.34 0.57 10.14
N PHE A 476 5.22 1.34 9.55
CA PHE A 476 5.35 2.78 9.81
C PHE A 476 4.02 3.55 9.68
N TYR A 477 3.16 3.16 8.73
CA TYR A 477 1.86 3.80 8.50
C TYR A 477 0.79 3.44 9.54
N MET A 478 1.03 2.43 10.38
CA MET A 478 0.16 2.03 11.50
C MET A 478 0.65 2.56 12.85
N VAL A 479 1.83 3.14 12.92
CA VAL A 479 2.34 3.75 14.16
C VAL A 479 1.57 5.03 14.45
N PRO A 480 0.87 5.15 15.59
CA PRO A 480 0.10 6.35 15.93
C PRO A 480 0.99 7.60 15.97
N MET A 481 0.49 8.69 15.39
CA MET A 481 1.17 9.97 15.44
C MET A 481 1.24 10.53 16.87
N TYR A 482 0.20 10.26 17.66
CA TYR A 482 0.12 10.62 19.07
C TYR A 482 -0.32 9.42 19.89
N ASN A 483 0.36 9.16 21.01
CA ASN A 483 -0.09 8.25 22.04
C ASN A 483 -0.43 9.09 23.27
N VAL A 484 -1.71 9.13 23.63
CA VAL A 484 -2.24 10.04 24.66
C VAL A 484 -2.64 9.24 25.87
N GLN A 485 -2.04 9.51 27.03
CA GLN A 485 -2.48 8.90 28.28
C GLN A 485 -3.85 9.42 28.68
N ILE A 486 -4.72 8.52 29.12
CA ILE A 486 -6.02 8.85 29.71
C ILE A 486 -6.12 8.21 31.10
N GLU A 487 -6.81 8.90 32.02
CA GLU A 487 -7.02 8.43 33.39
C GLU A 487 -8.20 7.46 33.46
N ASP A 488 -9.20 7.65 32.59
CA ASP A 488 -10.41 6.86 32.50
C ASP A 488 -10.93 6.76 31.08
N ILE A 489 -11.74 5.75 30.82
CA ILE A 489 -12.38 5.55 29.53
C ILE A 489 -13.75 6.25 29.54
N PRO A 490 -14.00 7.24 28.67
CA PRO A 490 -15.30 7.86 28.60
C PRO A 490 -16.32 6.90 27.97
N TYR A 491 -17.49 6.78 28.59
CA TYR A 491 -18.59 5.96 28.10
C TYR A 491 -19.83 6.79 27.83
N THR A 492 -20.56 6.45 26.78
CA THR A 492 -21.91 6.95 26.52
C THR A 492 -22.90 6.39 27.55
N ILE A 493 -24.10 6.96 27.61
CA ILE A 493 -25.21 6.46 28.48
C ILE A 493 -25.50 4.96 28.24
N ASN A 494 -25.24 4.47 27.04
CA ASN A 494 -25.46 3.07 26.64
C ASN A 494 -24.25 2.16 26.90
N GLY A 495 -23.23 2.63 27.63
CA GLY A 495 -22.02 1.85 27.98
C GLY A 495 -21.04 1.60 26.84
N LYS A 496 -21.14 2.33 25.72
CA LYS A 496 -20.16 2.30 24.63
C LYS A 496 -19.11 3.39 24.85
N ILE A 497 -17.87 3.17 24.32
CA ILE A 497 -16.84 4.20 24.34
C ILE A 497 -17.35 5.46 23.64
N ASP A 498 -17.17 6.61 24.30
CA ASP A 498 -17.54 7.92 23.77
C ASP A 498 -16.33 8.53 23.01
N TYR A 499 -16.31 8.28 21.71
CA TYR A 499 -15.23 8.77 20.84
C TYR A 499 -15.21 10.30 20.70
N GLN A 500 -16.37 10.98 20.89
CA GLN A 500 -16.44 12.44 20.82
C GLN A 500 -15.71 13.08 22.00
N ILE A 501 -15.82 12.49 23.17
CA ILE A 501 -15.07 12.97 24.36
C ILE A 501 -13.57 12.78 24.15
N LEU A 502 -13.15 11.65 23.57
CA LEU A 502 -11.74 11.38 23.27
C LEU A 502 -11.21 12.37 22.24
N GLU A 503 -11.96 12.65 21.19
CA GLU A 503 -11.60 13.64 20.16
C GLU A 503 -11.46 15.04 20.78
N ASN A 504 -12.39 15.46 21.63
CA ASN A 504 -12.33 16.74 22.34
C ASN A 504 -11.09 16.80 23.27
N LYS A 505 -10.78 15.73 24.01
CA LYS A 505 -9.55 15.65 24.82
C LYS A 505 -8.29 15.83 23.97
N PHE A 506 -8.25 15.26 22.77
CA PHE A 506 -7.12 15.45 21.83
C PHE A 506 -6.99 16.93 21.42
N TYR A 507 -8.09 17.58 21.04
CA TYR A 507 -8.05 19.00 20.66
C TYR A 507 -7.69 19.91 21.85
N GLU A 508 -8.15 19.60 23.07
CA GLU A 508 -7.77 20.33 24.28
C GLU A 508 -6.28 20.19 24.58
N MET A 509 -5.75 18.96 24.52
CA MET A 509 -4.30 18.69 24.68
C MET A 509 -3.51 19.48 23.62
N ARG A 510 -3.94 19.42 22.36
CA ARG A 510 -3.27 20.13 21.27
C ARG A 510 -3.33 21.66 21.47
N LYS A 511 -4.47 22.18 21.92
CA LYS A 511 -4.64 23.62 22.24
C LYS A 511 -3.77 24.04 23.41
N SER A 512 -3.60 23.21 24.44
CA SER A 512 -2.69 23.51 25.55
C SER A 512 -1.23 23.57 25.10
N LEU A 513 -0.82 22.66 24.20
CA LEU A 513 0.51 22.70 23.56
C LEU A 513 0.71 23.98 22.72
N LEU A 514 -0.36 24.49 22.09
CA LEU A 514 -0.34 25.73 21.29
C LEU A 514 -0.39 27.00 22.16
N SER A 515 -0.89 26.92 23.41
CA SER A 515 -1.04 28.07 24.29
C SER A 515 0.24 28.47 25.04
N GLU A 516 1.26 27.63 25.08
CA GLU A 516 2.61 28.01 25.50
C GLU A 516 3.29 28.74 24.34
N GLY A 517 2.88 30.00 24.14
CA GLY A 517 3.36 30.83 23.03
C GLY A 517 4.88 30.93 23.02
N VAL A 518 5.53 30.22 22.10
CA VAL A 518 6.96 30.35 21.83
C VAL A 518 7.17 31.63 21.04
N ASP A 519 7.97 32.55 21.57
CA ASP A 519 8.42 33.71 20.80
C ASP A 519 9.38 33.23 19.70
N ILE A 520 8.91 33.30 18.44
CA ILE A 520 9.65 32.84 17.25
C ILE A 520 11.02 33.52 17.13
N MET A 521 11.16 34.74 17.67
CA MET A 521 12.40 35.51 17.63
C MET A 521 13.33 35.24 18.80
N SER A 522 12.88 34.51 19.81
CA SER A 522 13.70 34.18 21.01
C SER A 522 14.46 32.85 20.84
N ASP A 523 15.34 32.55 21.79
CA ASP A 523 16.02 31.26 21.91
C ASP A 523 15.05 30.12 22.32
N ASP A 524 13.82 30.44 22.73
CA ASP A 524 12.80 29.47 23.11
C ASP A 524 12.38 28.62 21.90
N LEU A 525 12.38 29.20 20.67
CA LEU A 525 12.17 28.44 19.43
C LEU A 525 13.21 27.34 19.24
N ILE A 526 14.47 27.69 19.44
CA ILE A 526 15.58 26.72 19.30
C ILE A 526 15.42 25.60 20.33
N ASP A 527 15.08 25.95 21.55
CA ASP A 527 14.89 25.00 22.64
C ASP A 527 13.69 24.08 22.39
N HIS A 528 12.59 24.63 21.86
CA HIS A 528 11.41 23.87 21.45
C HIS A 528 11.75 22.88 20.33
N LEU A 529 12.38 23.34 19.26
CA LEU A 529 12.77 22.47 18.14
C LEU A 529 13.75 21.39 18.56
N LYS A 530 14.71 21.70 19.42
CA LYS A 530 15.64 20.69 20.00
C LYS A 530 14.88 19.64 20.80
N ASN A 531 13.95 20.04 21.66
CA ASN A 531 13.12 19.12 22.43
C ASN A 531 12.32 18.21 21.48
N TYR A 532 11.68 18.81 20.47
CA TYR A 532 10.88 18.04 19.54
C TYR A 532 11.73 17.10 18.68
N MET A 533 12.85 17.57 18.13
CA MET A 533 13.80 16.74 17.38
C MET A 533 14.38 15.60 18.25
N SER A 534 14.77 15.90 19.48
CA SER A 534 15.21 14.90 20.46
C SER A 534 14.16 13.81 20.64
N ASN A 535 12.90 14.20 20.81
CA ASN A 535 11.80 13.28 21.02
C ASN A 535 11.50 12.41 19.78
N ILE A 536 11.45 12.99 18.57
CA ILE A 536 11.12 12.22 17.36
C ILE A 536 12.28 11.38 16.86
N ILE A 537 13.54 11.82 17.06
CA ILE A 537 14.73 11.08 16.67
C ILE A 537 15.09 10.03 17.73
N GLY A 538 14.82 10.36 19.00
CA GLY A 538 15.10 9.48 20.14
C GLY A 538 16.54 9.56 20.65
N ILE A 539 17.15 10.74 20.60
CA ILE A 539 18.50 11.03 21.10
C ILE A 539 18.44 12.07 22.23
N ASP A 540 19.52 12.17 23.02
CA ASP A 540 19.60 13.21 24.04
C ASP A 540 19.60 14.60 23.39
N LYS A 541 18.77 15.53 23.92
CA LYS A 541 18.70 16.93 23.50
C LYS A 541 20.10 17.62 23.49
N ALA A 542 20.98 17.26 24.40
CA ALA A 542 22.34 17.81 24.48
C ALA A 542 23.19 17.45 23.23
N MET A 543 22.84 16.40 22.50
CA MET A 543 23.51 16.02 21.26
C MET A 543 23.09 16.87 20.04
N ILE A 544 22.04 17.68 20.18
CA ILE A 544 21.51 18.49 19.08
C ILE A 544 22.13 19.92 19.17
N GLY A 545 23.15 20.17 18.38
CA GLY A 545 23.75 21.49 18.17
C GLY A 545 23.04 22.29 17.08
N LYS A 546 23.37 23.57 16.91
CA LYS A 546 22.82 24.42 15.84
C LYS A 546 23.15 23.89 14.43
N GLU A 547 24.38 23.43 14.25
CA GLU A 547 24.87 22.83 12.99
C GLU A 547 24.51 21.35 12.83
N SER A 548 23.77 20.77 13.75
CA SER A 548 23.38 19.36 13.67
C SER A 548 22.45 19.13 12.50
N ASN A 549 22.84 18.20 11.64
CA ASN A 549 22.05 17.74 10.52
C ASN A 549 20.97 16.77 11.01
N PHE A 550 19.72 17.10 10.77
CA PHE A 550 18.55 16.32 11.19
C PHE A 550 18.63 14.86 10.72
N PHE A 551 19.06 14.62 9.48
CA PHE A 551 19.14 13.27 8.90
C PHE A 551 20.33 12.47 9.43
N GLU A 552 21.48 13.12 9.64
CA GLU A 552 22.66 12.47 10.24
C GLU A 552 22.43 12.08 11.70
N LEU A 553 21.58 12.80 12.41
CA LEU A 553 21.14 12.46 13.77
C LEU A 553 20.16 11.29 13.83
N GLY A 554 19.74 10.73 12.68
CA GLY A 554 18.79 9.65 12.59
C GLY A 554 17.35 10.09 12.26
N GLY A 555 17.18 11.30 11.75
CA GLY A 555 15.95 11.75 11.12
C GLY A 555 15.69 10.99 9.83
N ASP A 556 14.44 10.70 9.55
CA ASP A 556 13.96 10.10 8.31
C ASP A 556 12.76 10.89 7.74
N SER A 557 12.22 10.42 6.65
CA SER A 557 11.12 11.08 5.96
C SER A 557 9.86 11.24 6.81
N LEU A 558 9.54 10.24 7.62
CA LEU A 558 8.39 10.30 8.52
C LEU A 558 8.63 11.29 9.67
N LYS A 559 9.83 11.27 10.23
CA LYS A 559 10.25 12.20 11.27
C LYS A 559 10.29 13.64 10.76
N ALA A 560 10.74 13.85 9.50
CA ALA A 560 10.70 15.15 8.85
C ALA A 560 9.26 15.65 8.65
N LEU A 561 8.35 14.76 8.28
CA LEU A 561 6.93 15.08 8.18
C LEU A 561 6.32 15.46 9.55
N LYS A 562 6.68 14.73 10.60
CA LYS A 562 6.28 15.03 11.98
C LYS A 562 6.82 16.39 12.42
N LEU A 563 8.08 16.72 12.07
CA LEU A 563 8.68 18.02 12.35
C LEU A 563 7.93 19.15 11.63
N LYS A 564 7.62 18.97 10.34
CA LYS A 564 6.77 19.92 9.59
C LYS A 564 5.44 20.16 10.29
N PHE A 565 4.75 19.09 10.68
CA PHE A 565 3.46 19.20 11.35
C PHE A 565 3.57 19.88 12.71
N ASN A 566 4.60 19.58 13.49
CA ASN A 566 4.84 20.28 14.74
C ASN A 566 5.05 21.78 14.52
N ILE A 567 5.85 22.17 13.53
CA ILE A 567 6.06 23.58 13.16
C ILE A 567 4.73 24.23 12.80
N LYS A 568 3.91 23.60 11.95
CA LYS A 568 2.59 24.12 11.59
C LYS A 568 1.67 24.21 12.79
N ASP A 569 1.58 23.16 13.57
CA ASP A 569 0.65 23.04 14.70
C ASP A 569 1.05 23.95 15.88
N PHE A 570 2.36 24.10 16.14
CA PHE A 570 2.85 24.82 17.29
C PHE A 570 3.12 26.31 16.99
N LEU A 571 3.61 26.62 15.78
CA LEU A 571 3.99 27.98 15.40
C LEU A 571 3.01 28.63 14.42
N GLY A 572 2.04 27.87 13.88
CA GLY A 572 1.11 28.37 12.86
C GLY A 572 1.77 28.57 11.47
N ILE A 573 3.02 28.11 11.28
CA ILE A 573 3.80 28.33 10.05
C ILE A 573 3.78 27.08 9.20
N ASP A 574 3.17 27.13 8.02
CA ASP A 574 3.14 26.02 7.07
C ASP A 574 4.34 26.09 6.13
N ILE A 575 5.41 25.35 6.47
CA ILE A 575 6.59 25.19 5.62
C ILE A 575 6.41 24.01 4.67
N LYS A 576 6.98 24.10 3.46
CA LYS A 576 7.02 22.93 2.57
C LYS A 576 7.94 21.87 3.15
N ILE A 577 7.61 20.59 2.98
CA ILE A 577 8.47 19.51 3.46
C ILE A 577 9.85 19.54 2.77
N SER A 578 9.92 19.97 1.50
CA SER A 578 11.17 20.18 0.76
C SER A 578 12.09 21.18 1.48
N ASN A 579 11.54 22.19 2.15
CA ASN A 579 12.33 23.14 2.90
C ASN A 579 13.12 22.49 4.06
N ILE A 580 12.58 21.43 4.69
CA ILE A 580 13.30 20.67 5.72
C ILE A 580 14.44 19.85 5.09
N TYR A 581 14.23 19.32 3.88
CA TYR A 581 15.28 18.58 3.17
C TYR A 581 16.39 19.47 2.61
N ASP A 582 16.03 20.67 2.16
CA ASP A 582 17.00 21.64 1.63
C ASP A 582 17.74 22.38 2.75
N ASN A 583 17.14 22.49 3.95
CA ASN A 583 17.64 23.21 5.13
C ASN A 583 17.71 22.27 6.34
N PHE A 584 18.48 21.21 6.25
CA PHE A 584 18.50 20.07 7.17
C PHE A 584 19.22 20.31 8.52
N THR A 585 19.88 21.46 8.71
CA THR A 585 20.45 21.80 10.03
C THR A 585 19.42 22.54 10.89
N LEU A 586 19.56 22.39 12.21
CA LEU A 586 18.66 23.07 13.15
C LEU A 586 18.67 24.59 12.91
N ASP A 587 19.83 25.19 12.68
CA ASP A 587 19.96 26.63 12.44
C ASP A 587 19.24 27.07 11.17
N ASN A 588 19.38 26.30 10.09
CA ASN A 588 18.66 26.58 8.83
C ASN A 588 17.14 26.44 8.98
N ILE A 589 16.65 25.44 9.73
CA ILE A 589 15.23 25.27 10.03
C ILE A 589 14.71 26.46 10.85
N VAL A 590 15.47 26.94 11.83
CA VAL A 590 15.14 28.13 12.62
C VAL A 590 15.06 29.37 11.73
N ASN A 591 16.03 29.59 10.86
CA ASN A 591 16.08 30.73 9.95
C ASN A 591 14.94 30.69 8.93
N LEU A 592 14.60 29.49 8.43
CA LEU A 592 13.43 29.30 7.58
C LEU A 592 12.11 29.69 8.30
N ILE A 593 11.95 29.28 9.57
CA ILE A 593 10.78 29.61 10.39
C ILE A 593 10.71 31.11 10.65
N ARG A 594 11.83 31.77 10.86
CA ARG A 594 11.94 33.22 11.07
C ARG A 594 11.71 34.03 9.78
N GLY A 595 11.66 33.37 8.62
CA GLY A 595 11.53 34.02 7.31
C GLY A 595 12.82 34.67 6.82
N GLU A 596 13.96 34.27 7.34
CA GLU A 596 15.29 34.78 6.96
C GLU A 596 15.88 34.04 5.74
N ILE A 597 15.28 32.90 5.35
CA ILE A 597 15.59 32.10 4.16
C ILE A 597 14.31 31.97 3.32
N VAL A 598 14.39 32.29 2.01
CA VAL A 598 13.31 32.19 1.02
C VAL A 598 13.38 30.85 0.30
#